data_e789db7a0be9a3e61b13169551c02dcc
#
_entry.id   e789db7a0be9a3e61b13169551c02dcc
#
_cell.length_a   1.000
_cell.length_b   1.000
_cell.length_c   1.000
_cell.angle_alpha   90.00
_cell.angle_beta   90.00
_cell.angle_gamma   90.00
#
_symmetry.space_group_name_H-M   'P 1'
#
loop_
_entity.id
_entity.type
_entity.pdbx_description
1 polymer ?
#
loop_
_entity_poly.entity_id
_entity_poly.type
_entity_poly.pdbx_seq_one_letter_code
_entity_poly.pdbx_strand_id
1 'polypeptide(L)'
;GGQGGAGGAGSDGGALGGTGGTGGTGGAGGAGGRGALLLGAGGQGGLGGAGGQGGTGGAGGDGVLGGVGGTGGKGGVGGVAGLGGAGGAAGQLFSAGGAAGAVGVGGTGGQGGAGGAGAAGADAPASTGLTGGTGFAGGAGGVGGQGGNAIAGGINGSGGAGGTGGQGGAGGMGGSGADNASGIGADGGAGGTGGNAGAGGAGGAAGTGGTGGVVGAAGKAGIGGTGGQGGAGGAGSAGTDATATGATGGTGFSGGAGGAGGAGGNTGVGGTNGSGGQGGTGGAGGAGGAGGVGADNPTGIGGAGGAGGTGGAAGAGGAGGAVGTGGTGGVVGDVGNAGIGGTGGKGGAGGAGGAGADATATGATGGTGFAGGAGGAGGQGGSSGAGGTNGSGGAGGTGGQGGAGGAGGAGADNPTGIGGAGGTGGTGGAAGAGGAGGAIGTGGTGGAVGSVGNAGIGGTGGTGGVGGAGGAGAAAAAGSSATG
;
A
#
# COMPACT_ATOMS: atom_id res chain seq x y z
N GLY A 1 14.92 -45.59 57.90
CA GLY A 1 15.95 -45.04 57.03
C GLY A 1 15.60 -43.61 56.60
N GLY A 2 16.56 -42.77 56.32
CA GLY A 2 16.32 -41.44 55.77
C GLY A 2 15.86 -41.51 54.32
N GLN A 3 15.10 -40.51 53.87
CA GLN A 3 14.67 -40.40 52.49
C GLN A 3 15.88 -39.96 51.63
N GLY A 4 15.99 -40.48 50.41
CA GLY A 4 16.98 -40.07 49.41
C GLY A 4 16.67 -38.66 48.94
N GLY A 5 17.72 -37.85 48.71
CA GLY A 5 17.59 -36.50 48.18
C GLY A 5 17.09 -36.52 46.71
N ALA A 6 16.36 -35.46 46.33
CA ALA A 6 15.95 -35.28 44.95
C ALA A 6 17.16 -34.96 44.04
N GLY A 7 17.14 -35.43 42.79
CA GLY A 7 18.13 -35.06 41.78
C GLY A 7 17.95 -33.61 41.36
N GLY A 8 19.07 -32.93 41.05
CA GLY A 8 19.03 -31.56 40.53
C GLY A 8 18.43 -31.49 39.14
N ALA A 9 17.82 -30.34 38.80
CA ALA A 9 17.33 -30.10 37.43
C ALA A 9 18.47 -30.02 36.43
N GLY A 10 18.23 -30.45 35.19
CA GLY A 10 19.14 -30.28 34.09
C GLY A 10 19.24 -28.81 33.66
N SER A 11 20.40 -28.40 33.14
CA SER A 11 20.59 -27.06 32.59
C SER A 11 19.78 -26.86 31.31
N ASP A 12 19.27 -25.64 31.08
CA ASP A 12 18.62 -25.29 29.82
C ASP A 12 19.62 -25.22 28.67
N GLY A 13 19.18 -25.50 27.46
CA GLY A 13 19.96 -25.37 26.24
C GLY A 13 20.25 -23.90 25.95
N GLY A 14 21.40 -23.39 26.38
CA GLY A 14 21.75 -21.97 26.29
C GLY A 14 22.14 -21.48 24.89
N ALA A 15 22.49 -22.36 23.98
CA ALA A 15 22.83 -22.00 22.60
C ALA A 15 21.59 -22.15 21.71
N LEU A 16 21.57 -21.39 20.58
CA LEU A 16 20.53 -21.49 19.55
C LEU A 16 20.39 -22.95 19.08
N GLY A 17 19.23 -23.52 19.29
CA GLY A 17 18.97 -24.93 18.98
C GLY A 17 19.68 -25.93 19.89
N GLY A 18 20.30 -25.48 20.99
CA GLY A 18 21.01 -26.36 21.93
C GLY A 18 20.07 -27.33 22.65
N THR A 19 20.54 -28.55 22.93
CA THR A 19 19.78 -29.54 23.69
C THR A 19 19.83 -29.21 25.18
N GLY A 20 18.68 -29.32 25.87
CA GLY A 20 18.61 -29.19 27.33
C GLY A 20 19.43 -30.27 28.01
N GLY A 21 20.03 -29.95 29.16
CA GLY A 21 20.78 -30.87 30.00
C GLY A 21 19.89 -31.93 30.64
N THR A 22 20.48 -33.08 30.94
CA THR A 22 19.78 -34.18 31.65
C THR A 22 19.56 -33.83 33.10
N GLY A 23 18.39 -34.22 33.67
CA GLY A 23 18.13 -34.12 35.10
C GLY A 23 19.05 -35.03 35.90
N GLY A 24 19.45 -34.61 37.10
CA GLY A 24 20.23 -35.42 38.01
C GLY A 24 19.44 -36.63 38.56
N THR A 25 20.14 -37.69 38.88
CA THR A 25 19.54 -38.88 39.47
C THR A 25 19.07 -38.63 40.90
N GLY A 26 17.97 -39.25 41.31
CA GLY A 26 17.52 -39.22 42.70
C GLY A 26 18.47 -39.98 43.62
N GLY A 27 18.68 -39.51 44.83
CA GLY A 27 19.53 -40.20 45.83
C GLY A 27 18.85 -41.46 46.33
N ALA A 28 19.65 -42.47 46.70
CA ALA A 28 19.13 -43.67 47.32
C ALA A 28 18.58 -43.40 48.73
N GLY A 29 17.52 -44.07 49.11
CA GLY A 29 17.01 -44.08 50.49
C GLY A 29 18.00 -44.71 51.46
N GLY A 30 18.10 -44.19 52.66
CA GLY A 30 18.93 -44.74 53.73
C GLY A 30 18.45 -46.11 54.21
N ALA A 31 19.37 -46.98 54.59
CA ALA A 31 19.04 -48.28 55.15
C ALA A 31 18.29 -48.16 56.48
N GLY A 32 17.34 -49.06 56.71
CA GLY A 32 16.66 -49.17 57.98
C GLY A 32 17.62 -49.58 59.12
N GLY A 33 17.43 -49.02 60.30
CA GLY A 33 18.21 -49.39 61.49
C GLY A 33 17.97 -50.82 61.89
N ARG A 34 18.97 -51.47 62.52
CA ARG A 34 18.86 -52.79 63.07
C ARG A 34 17.88 -52.77 64.23
N GLY A 35 17.07 -53.85 64.37
CA GLY A 35 16.28 -54.14 65.60
C GLY A 35 17.19 -54.38 66.79
N ALA A 36 16.67 -54.21 68.01
CA ALA A 36 17.40 -54.52 69.23
C ALA A 36 17.81 -56.00 69.25
N LEU A 37 18.97 -56.24 69.86
CA LEU A 37 19.68 -57.53 69.75
C LEU A 37 18.82 -58.75 70.07
N LEU A 38 17.81 -58.68 71.01
CA LEU A 38 17.04 -59.83 71.44
C LEU A 38 15.63 -59.86 70.86
N LEU A 39 14.89 -58.75 70.82
CA LEU A 39 13.46 -58.68 70.48
C LEU A 39 13.07 -57.41 69.69
N GLY A 40 13.89 -56.87 68.84
CA GLY A 40 13.58 -55.63 68.05
C GLY A 40 13.30 -55.91 66.60
N ALA A 41 12.19 -55.42 66.04
CA ALA A 41 11.97 -55.41 64.60
C ALA A 41 12.95 -54.47 63.91
N GLY A 42 13.44 -54.88 62.74
CA GLY A 42 14.27 -54.03 61.90
C GLY A 42 13.47 -52.81 61.42
N GLY A 43 14.16 -51.63 61.31
CA GLY A 43 13.55 -50.40 60.82
C GLY A 43 13.31 -50.46 59.31
N GLN A 44 12.31 -49.75 58.83
CA GLN A 44 12.07 -49.63 57.38
C GLN A 44 13.20 -48.90 56.67
N GLY A 45 13.54 -49.30 55.42
CA GLY A 45 14.39 -48.57 54.50
C GLY A 45 13.75 -47.24 54.12
N GLY A 46 14.56 -46.23 53.89
CA GLY A 46 14.09 -44.94 53.42
C GLY A 46 13.60 -44.97 51.97
N LEU A 47 12.74 -44.06 51.61
CA LEU A 47 12.28 -43.91 50.24
C LEU A 47 13.42 -43.43 49.34
N GLY A 48 13.45 -43.89 48.08
CA GLY A 48 14.34 -43.32 47.03
C GLY A 48 13.95 -41.88 46.67
N GLY A 49 14.93 -41.04 46.37
CA GLY A 49 14.68 -39.67 45.93
C GLY A 49 14.11 -39.61 44.51
N ALA A 50 13.39 -38.55 44.21
CA ALA A 50 12.93 -38.28 42.85
C ALA A 50 14.09 -37.88 41.93
N GLY A 51 14.01 -38.29 40.67
CA GLY A 51 14.94 -37.80 39.61
C GLY A 51 14.66 -36.33 39.33
N GLY A 52 15.71 -35.59 38.96
CA GLY A 52 15.60 -34.20 38.56
C GLY A 52 14.88 -34.03 37.21
N GLN A 53 14.27 -32.89 36.98
CA GLN A 53 13.68 -32.53 35.69
C GLN A 53 14.75 -32.34 34.65
N GLY A 54 14.51 -32.72 33.38
CA GLY A 54 15.37 -32.37 32.23
C GLY A 54 15.31 -30.87 31.92
N GLY A 55 16.38 -30.27 31.49
CA GLY A 55 16.42 -28.87 31.07
C GLY A 55 15.64 -28.62 29.77
N THR A 56 15.19 -27.43 29.56
CA THR A 56 14.52 -27.03 28.31
C THR A 56 15.49 -26.96 27.15
N GLY A 57 15.01 -27.24 25.94
CA GLY A 57 15.80 -27.05 24.71
C GLY A 57 15.95 -25.56 24.39
N GLY A 58 17.08 -25.14 23.83
CA GLY A 58 17.31 -23.78 23.38
C GLY A 58 16.41 -23.41 22.20
N ALA A 59 16.02 -22.15 22.09
CA ALA A 59 15.25 -21.67 20.95
C ALA A 59 16.07 -21.77 19.65
N GLY A 60 15.39 -22.02 18.53
CA GLY A 60 16.01 -21.91 17.20
C GLY A 60 16.37 -20.45 16.86
N GLY A 61 17.47 -20.25 16.14
CA GLY A 61 17.85 -18.94 15.65
C GLY A 61 16.88 -18.43 14.60
N ASP A 62 16.61 -17.11 14.60
CA ASP A 62 15.81 -16.49 13.56
C ASP A 62 16.57 -16.53 12.23
N GLY A 63 15.82 -16.68 11.12
CA GLY A 63 16.37 -16.58 9.77
C GLY A 63 16.85 -15.17 9.48
N VAL A 64 18.11 -15.02 9.13
CA VAL A 64 18.67 -13.74 8.70
C VAL A 64 18.72 -13.69 7.17
N LEU A 65 18.42 -12.53 6.59
CA LEU A 65 18.54 -12.19 5.15
C LEU A 65 18.33 -13.38 4.19
N GLY A 66 17.07 -13.79 4.01
CA GLY A 66 16.73 -14.84 3.06
C GLY A 66 16.87 -16.25 3.61
N GLY A 67 16.83 -16.43 4.93
CA GLY A 67 16.93 -17.73 5.56
C GLY A 67 15.67 -18.20 6.28
N VAL A 68 15.48 -19.53 6.30
CA VAL A 68 14.47 -20.20 7.16
C VAL A 68 14.86 -20.07 8.61
N GLY A 69 13.87 -20.01 9.51
CA GLY A 69 14.13 -20.06 10.96
C GLY A 69 14.80 -21.38 11.37
N GLY A 70 15.73 -21.30 12.31
CA GLY A 70 16.41 -22.46 12.87
C GLY A 70 15.44 -23.34 13.70
N THR A 71 15.70 -24.65 13.77
CA THR A 71 14.91 -25.57 14.59
C THR A 71 15.19 -25.36 16.08
N GLY A 72 14.17 -25.50 16.93
CA GLY A 72 14.32 -25.49 18.38
C GLY A 72 15.10 -26.73 18.88
N GLY A 73 15.86 -26.53 19.93
CA GLY A 73 16.64 -27.59 20.56
C GLY A 73 15.76 -28.65 21.25
N LYS A 74 16.26 -29.85 21.36
CA LYS A 74 15.58 -30.94 22.06
C LYS A 74 15.56 -30.69 23.58
N GLY A 75 14.46 -31.01 24.28
CA GLY A 75 14.41 -31.00 25.74
C GLY A 75 15.31 -32.07 26.35
N GLY A 76 15.91 -31.79 27.51
CA GLY A 76 16.74 -32.72 28.25
C GLY A 76 15.95 -33.92 28.81
N VAL A 77 16.63 -35.03 28.99
CA VAL A 77 16.04 -36.25 29.61
C VAL A 77 15.83 -36.02 31.09
N GLY A 78 14.73 -36.50 31.66
CA GLY A 78 14.50 -36.50 33.10
C GLY A 78 15.44 -37.44 33.84
N GLY A 79 15.83 -37.08 35.06
CA GLY A 79 16.71 -37.88 35.90
C GLY A 79 16.09 -39.20 36.33
N VAL A 80 16.91 -40.21 36.57
CA VAL A 80 16.46 -41.52 37.01
C VAL A 80 15.99 -41.48 38.47
N ALA A 81 14.97 -42.29 38.84
CA ALA A 81 14.50 -42.42 40.21
C ALA A 81 15.57 -43.02 41.11
N GLY A 82 15.68 -42.57 42.34
CA GLY A 82 16.54 -43.16 43.39
C GLY A 82 16.02 -44.49 43.89
N LEU A 83 16.92 -45.38 44.27
CA LEU A 83 16.55 -46.67 44.84
C LEU A 83 16.00 -46.53 46.27
N GLY A 84 15.05 -47.38 46.66
CA GLY A 84 14.63 -47.50 48.07
C GLY A 84 15.75 -48.06 48.94
N GLY A 85 15.86 -47.61 50.17
CA GLY A 85 16.85 -48.12 51.12
C GLY A 85 16.50 -49.55 51.57
N ALA A 86 17.53 -50.35 51.87
CA ALA A 86 17.34 -51.68 52.42
C ALA A 86 16.62 -51.67 53.81
N GLY A 87 15.74 -52.60 54.04
CA GLY A 87 15.15 -52.78 55.36
C GLY A 87 16.22 -53.19 56.39
N GLY A 88 16.05 -52.73 57.63
CA GLY A 88 16.96 -53.14 58.77
C GLY A 88 16.88 -54.59 59.13
N ALA A 89 17.98 -55.17 59.60
CA ALA A 89 17.99 -56.55 60.07
C ALA A 89 17.18 -56.71 61.33
N ALA A 90 16.48 -57.87 61.52
CA ALA A 90 15.75 -58.23 62.71
C ALA A 90 16.69 -58.52 63.87
N GLY A 91 16.24 -58.44 65.12
CA GLY A 91 16.90 -58.99 66.29
C GLY A 91 16.89 -60.52 66.28
N GLN A 92 17.71 -61.18 67.16
CA GLN A 92 17.99 -62.61 67.09
C GLN A 92 16.84 -63.51 67.50
N LEU A 93 15.78 -63.04 68.16
CA LEU A 93 14.66 -63.86 68.65
C LEU A 93 13.32 -63.27 68.28
N PHE A 94 12.52 -64.00 67.50
CA PHE A 94 11.11 -63.68 67.13
C PHE A 94 10.80 -62.30 66.53
N SER A 95 11.71 -61.63 65.85
CA SER A 95 11.46 -60.31 65.23
C SER A 95 11.59 -60.37 63.69
N ALA A 96 10.78 -59.56 63.02
CA ALA A 96 10.81 -59.47 61.59
C ALA A 96 11.84 -58.39 61.11
N GLY A 97 12.50 -58.61 59.99
CA GLY A 97 13.28 -57.62 59.34
C GLY A 97 12.41 -56.46 58.86
N GLY A 98 12.98 -55.27 58.81
CA GLY A 98 12.29 -54.10 58.24
C GLY A 98 12.04 -54.25 56.72
N ALA A 99 10.94 -53.71 56.24
CA ALA A 99 10.66 -53.70 54.84
C ALA A 99 11.64 -52.74 54.08
N ALA A 100 11.97 -53.10 52.88
CA ALA A 100 12.72 -52.18 51.99
C ALA A 100 11.90 -50.93 51.70
N GLY A 101 12.56 -49.79 51.55
CA GLY A 101 11.94 -48.54 51.12
C GLY A 101 11.48 -48.62 49.66
N ALA A 102 10.43 -47.88 49.32
CA ALA A 102 9.96 -47.79 47.93
C ALA A 102 10.96 -47.02 47.04
N VAL A 103 10.99 -47.37 45.78
CA VAL A 103 11.74 -46.67 44.76
C VAL A 103 11.14 -45.28 44.54
N GLY A 104 11.95 -44.30 44.22
CA GLY A 104 11.53 -42.95 43.92
C GLY A 104 10.76 -42.80 42.57
N VAL A 105 10.47 -41.59 42.20
CA VAL A 105 9.82 -41.21 40.93
C VAL A 105 10.84 -40.74 39.94
N GLY A 106 10.76 -41.14 38.69
CA GLY A 106 11.59 -40.59 37.59
C GLY A 106 11.30 -39.13 37.34
N GLY A 107 12.31 -38.35 37.03
CA GLY A 107 12.16 -36.93 36.68
C GLY A 107 11.39 -36.73 35.38
N THR A 108 10.68 -35.64 35.25
CA THR A 108 10.02 -35.29 33.99
C THR A 108 11.02 -34.90 32.93
N GLY A 109 10.75 -35.19 31.64
CA GLY A 109 11.53 -34.70 30.53
C GLY A 109 11.41 -33.17 30.37
N GLY A 110 12.45 -32.53 29.91
CA GLY A 110 12.45 -31.08 29.58
C GLY A 110 11.61 -30.77 28.36
N GLN A 111 11.08 -29.55 28.27
CA GLN A 111 10.34 -29.05 27.12
C GLN A 111 11.28 -28.87 25.94
N GLY A 112 10.83 -29.12 24.70
CA GLY A 112 11.53 -28.74 23.48
C GLY A 112 11.55 -27.21 23.30
N GLY A 113 12.64 -26.70 22.74
CA GLY A 113 12.77 -25.27 22.41
C GLY A 113 11.83 -24.84 21.29
N ALA A 114 11.45 -23.57 21.27
CA ALA A 114 10.69 -23.01 20.17
C ALA A 114 11.52 -22.95 18.89
N GLY A 115 10.90 -23.05 17.72
CA GLY A 115 11.54 -22.78 16.43
C GLY A 115 11.76 -21.28 16.25
N GLY A 116 12.82 -20.91 15.54
CA GLY A 116 13.11 -19.52 15.16
C GLY A 116 12.18 -18.99 14.07
N ALA A 117 12.03 -17.68 13.99
CA ALA A 117 11.23 -17.05 12.92
C ALA A 117 11.95 -17.15 11.55
N GLY A 118 11.19 -17.26 10.47
CA GLY A 118 11.70 -17.12 9.11
C GLY A 118 11.97 -15.66 8.75
N ALA A 119 12.95 -15.41 7.88
CA ALA A 119 13.22 -14.07 7.38
C ALA A 119 12.08 -13.55 6.49
N ALA A 120 11.92 -12.22 6.42
CA ALA A 120 11.02 -11.61 5.47
C ALA A 120 11.52 -11.78 4.03
N GLY A 121 10.60 -11.82 3.08
CA GLY A 121 10.91 -11.74 1.65
C GLY A 121 11.43 -10.34 1.29
N ALA A 122 12.30 -10.26 0.30
CA ALA A 122 12.81 -8.98 -0.19
C ALA A 122 11.71 -8.19 -0.91
N ASP A 123 11.70 -6.87 -0.69
CA ASP A 123 10.83 -5.98 -1.45
C ASP A 123 11.33 -5.90 -2.90
N ALA A 124 10.39 -5.79 -3.84
CA ALA A 124 10.74 -5.56 -5.23
C ALA A 124 11.17 -4.10 -5.42
N PRO A 125 12.16 -3.83 -6.31
CA PRO A 125 12.56 -2.46 -6.59
C PRO A 125 11.40 -1.61 -7.13
N ALA A 126 11.38 -0.32 -6.76
CA ALA A 126 10.37 0.62 -7.25
C ALA A 126 10.46 0.77 -8.79
N SER A 127 9.36 1.13 -9.41
CA SER A 127 9.22 1.36 -10.86
C SER A 127 9.55 0.16 -11.75
N THR A 128 9.52 -1.05 -11.19
CA THR A 128 9.78 -2.28 -11.95
C THR A 128 8.53 -3.12 -12.21
N GLY A 129 7.45 -2.93 -11.44
CA GLY A 129 6.27 -3.79 -11.48
C GLY A 129 6.55 -5.25 -11.12
N LEU A 130 7.72 -5.54 -10.53
CA LEU A 130 8.10 -6.90 -10.14
C LEU A 130 7.36 -7.35 -8.87
N THR A 131 7.18 -8.65 -8.75
CA THR A 131 6.58 -9.26 -7.55
C THR A 131 7.56 -9.21 -6.37
N GLY A 132 7.07 -8.90 -5.18
CA GLY A 132 7.84 -8.98 -3.94
C GLY A 132 8.32 -10.40 -3.65
N GLY A 133 9.46 -10.54 -2.98
CA GLY A 133 10.02 -11.83 -2.58
C GLY A 133 9.12 -12.58 -1.58
N THR A 134 9.12 -13.91 -1.64
CA THR A 134 8.39 -14.73 -0.67
C THR A 134 9.04 -14.68 0.70
N GLY A 135 8.25 -14.65 1.77
CA GLY A 135 8.76 -14.82 3.13
C GLY A 135 9.27 -16.25 3.35
N PHE A 136 10.26 -16.40 4.21
CA PHE A 136 10.87 -17.70 4.51
C PHE A 136 10.10 -18.40 5.63
N ALA A 137 10.18 -19.74 5.64
CA ALA A 137 9.47 -20.53 6.63
C ALA A 137 10.06 -20.36 8.05
N GLY A 138 9.23 -20.44 9.06
CA GLY A 138 9.67 -20.56 10.45
C GLY A 138 10.27 -21.94 10.73
N GLY A 139 11.20 -22.02 11.66
CA GLY A 139 11.84 -23.25 12.12
C GLY A 139 10.87 -24.15 12.88
N ALA A 140 11.07 -25.45 12.82
CA ALA A 140 10.28 -26.39 13.62
C ALA A 140 10.58 -26.27 15.12
N GLY A 141 9.60 -26.53 15.97
CA GLY A 141 9.81 -26.66 17.41
C GLY A 141 10.63 -27.89 17.75
N GLY A 142 11.45 -27.80 18.79
CA GLY A 142 12.26 -28.91 19.29
C GLY A 142 11.41 -30.03 19.91
N VAL A 143 11.91 -31.25 19.87
CA VAL A 143 11.24 -32.40 20.50
C VAL A 143 11.35 -32.31 22.03
N GLY A 144 10.30 -32.67 22.74
CA GLY A 144 10.31 -32.79 24.21
C GLY A 144 11.27 -33.88 24.66
N GLY A 145 11.93 -33.69 25.81
CA GLY A 145 12.82 -34.68 26.44
C GLY A 145 12.07 -35.91 26.95
N GLN A 146 12.72 -37.05 26.93
CA GLN A 146 12.16 -38.30 27.53
C GLN A 146 12.03 -38.16 29.06
N GLY A 147 11.01 -38.73 29.62
CA GLY A 147 10.86 -38.86 31.08
C GLY A 147 11.93 -39.77 31.67
N GLY A 148 12.31 -39.52 32.93
CA GLY A 148 13.29 -40.34 33.66
C GLY A 148 12.81 -41.77 33.93
N ASN A 149 13.71 -42.73 33.82
CA ASN A 149 13.41 -44.12 34.06
C ASN A 149 13.25 -44.40 35.57
N ALA A 150 12.46 -45.39 35.91
CA ALA A 150 12.42 -46.00 37.25
C ALA A 150 12.68 -47.52 37.12
N ILE A 151 12.92 -48.20 38.21
CA ILE A 151 12.93 -49.66 38.27
C ILE A 151 11.59 -50.19 38.78
N ALA A 152 11.43 -51.48 38.79
CA ALA A 152 10.25 -52.16 39.32
C ALA A 152 9.85 -51.64 40.72
N GLY A 153 8.61 -51.28 40.91
CA GLY A 153 8.08 -50.65 42.12
C GLY A 153 8.24 -49.11 42.20
N GLY A 154 8.92 -48.47 41.21
CA GLY A 154 8.99 -47.03 41.08
C GLY A 154 8.02 -46.48 40.01
N ILE A 155 7.87 -45.16 39.95
CA ILE A 155 7.04 -44.47 38.96
C ILE A 155 7.91 -43.84 37.91
N ASN A 156 7.63 -44.11 36.64
CA ASN A 156 8.34 -43.49 35.52
C ASN A 156 8.05 -41.99 35.43
N GLY A 157 9.02 -41.20 35.03
CA GLY A 157 8.84 -39.81 34.68
C GLY A 157 8.04 -39.64 33.39
N SER A 158 7.22 -38.59 33.31
CA SER A 158 6.54 -38.21 32.07
C SER A 158 7.47 -37.55 31.07
N GLY A 159 7.21 -37.71 29.77
CA GLY A 159 7.90 -37.00 28.73
C GLY A 159 7.62 -35.49 28.77
N GLY A 160 8.58 -34.69 28.33
CA GLY A 160 8.42 -33.26 28.19
C GLY A 160 7.56 -32.88 26.97
N ALA A 161 6.91 -31.73 27.00
CA ALA A 161 6.17 -31.22 25.86
C ALA A 161 7.10 -30.85 24.70
N GLY A 162 6.62 -31.01 23.48
CA GLY A 162 7.30 -30.45 22.29
C GLY A 162 7.30 -28.93 22.27
N GLY A 163 8.31 -28.33 21.66
CA GLY A 163 8.38 -26.89 21.46
C GLY A 163 7.40 -26.40 20.39
N THR A 164 7.04 -25.13 20.47
CA THR A 164 6.20 -24.49 19.44
C THR A 164 7.01 -24.28 18.15
N GLY A 165 6.33 -24.31 17.00
CA GLY A 165 6.94 -23.92 15.71
C GLY A 165 7.20 -22.43 15.67
N GLY A 166 8.20 -22.03 14.88
CA GLY A 166 8.55 -20.64 14.61
C GLY A 166 7.56 -19.96 13.68
N GLN A 167 7.51 -18.63 13.71
CA GLN A 167 6.70 -17.83 12.82
C GLN A 167 7.28 -17.81 11.40
N GLY A 168 6.45 -17.87 10.37
CA GLY A 168 6.86 -17.61 8.99
C GLY A 168 7.20 -16.13 8.77
N GLY A 169 8.16 -15.85 7.95
CA GLY A 169 8.53 -14.49 7.56
C GLY A 169 7.44 -13.82 6.71
N ALA A 170 7.29 -12.50 6.80
CA ALA A 170 6.37 -11.75 5.94
C ALA A 170 6.83 -11.81 4.47
N GLY A 171 5.89 -11.75 3.53
CA GLY A 171 6.20 -11.55 2.12
C GLY A 171 6.70 -10.12 1.87
N GLY A 172 7.60 -9.96 0.90
CA GLY A 172 8.10 -8.64 0.48
C GLY A 172 7.04 -7.86 -0.30
N MET A 173 7.15 -6.54 -0.32
CA MET A 173 6.26 -5.67 -1.09
C MET A 173 6.51 -5.82 -2.58
N GLY A 174 5.44 -5.72 -3.39
CA GLY A 174 5.54 -5.62 -4.84
C GLY A 174 6.13 -4.27 -5.27
N GLY A 175 6.91 -4.26 -6.35
CA GLY A 175 7.45 -3.05 -6.93
C GLY A 175 6.35 -2.17 -7.53
N SER A 176 6.44 -0.84 -7.40
CA SER A 176 5.52 0.05 -8.10
C SER A 176 5.65 -0.12 -9.62
N GLY A 177 4.58 0.13 -10.34
CA GLY A 177 4.62 0.26 -11.79
C GLY A 177 5.40 1.52 -12.18
N ALA A 178 6.09 1.47 -13.33
CA ALA A 178 6.77 2.63 -13.87
C ALA A 178 5.76 3.66 -14.41
N ASP A 179 6.02 4.95 -14.17
CA ASP A 179 5.31 6.00 -14.84
C ASP A 179 5.66 5.98 -16.34
N ASN A 180 4.69 6.27 -17.17
CA ASN A 180 4.90 6.26 -18.62
C ASN A 180 4.75 7.66 -19.17
N ALA A 181 5.85 8.24 -19.62
CA ALA A 181 5.90 9.60 -20.16
C ALA A 181 5.15 9.76 -21.50
N SER A 182 4.75 8.67 -22.15
CA SER A 182 4.12 8.70 -23.49
C SER A 182 2.93 7.75 -23.65
N GLY A 183 2.41 7.20 -22.58
CA GLY A 183 1.31 6.24 -22.64
C GLY A 183 0.69 5.89 -21.29
N ILE A 184 0.06 4.73 -21.22
CA ILE A 184 -0.55 4.18 -20.00
C ILE A 184 0.55 3.85 -18.99
N GLY A 185 0.36 4.20 -17.72
CA GLY A 185 1.26 3.81 -16.64
C GLY A 185 1.33 2.29 -16.48
N ALA A 186 2.49 1.76 -16.09
CA ALA A 186 2.66 0.34 -15.88
C ALA A 186 1.96 -0.14 -14.60
N ASP A 187 1.51 -1.39 -14.61
CA ASP A 187 0.89 -2.00 -13.44
C ASP A 187 1.91 -2.21 -12.30
N GLY A 188 1.46 -2.11 -11.07
CA GLY A 188 2.24 -2.47 -9.89
C GLY A 188 2.42 -3.98 -9.77
N GLY A 189 3.56 -4.41 -9.25
CA GLY A 189 3.85 -5.81 -8.98
C GLY A 189 3.06 -6.37 -7.80
N ALA A 190 2.80 -7.67 -7.81
CA ALA A 190 2.14 -8.33 -6.69
C ALA A 190 3.04 -8.35 -5.45
N GLY A 191 2.45 -8.35 -4.25
CA GLY A 191 3.17 -8.63 -3.01
C GLY A 191 3.62 -10.08 -2.95
N GLY A 192 4.76 -10.35 -2.31
CA GLY A 192 5.25 -11.70 -2.06
C GLY A 192 4.37 -12.48 -1.08
N THR A 193 4.34 -13.80 -1.21
CA THR A 193 3.61 -14.64 -0.25
C THR A 193 4.30 -14.67 1.10
N GLY A 194 3.54 -14.77 2.20
CA GLY A 194 4.09 -14.98 3.54
C GLY A 194 4.71 -16.37 3.66
N GLY A 195 5.77 -16.50 4.45
CA GLY A 195 6.43 -17.77 4.75
C GLY A 195 5.54 -18.69 5.58
N ASN A 196 5.70 -19.98 5.38
CA ASN A 196 4.94 -20.95 6.17
C ASN A 196 5.39 -20.95 7.64
N ALA A 197 4.49 -21.27 8.57
CA ALA A 197 4.82 -21.51 9.98
C ALA A 197 5.66 -22.76 10.15
N GLY A 198 6.53 -22.76 11.14
CA GLY A 198 7.22 -23.97 11.57
C GLY A 198 6.25 -24.96 12.24
N ALA A 199 6.48 -26.26 12.07
CA ALA A 199 5.74 -27.29 12.76
C ALA A 199 6.03 -27.31 14.25
N GLY A 200 5.07 -27.70 15.08
CA GLY A 200 5.30 -27.97 16.50
C GLY A 200 6.17 -29.20 16.70
N GLY A 201 7.02 -29.22 17.73
CA GLY A 201 7.84 -30.36 18.09
C GLY A 201 7.03 -31.52 18.65
N ALA A 202 7.49 -32.77 18.46
CA ALA A 202 6.88 -33.91 19.06
C ALA A 202 7.06 -33.92 20.60
N GLY A 203 6.09 -34.47 21.34
CA GLY A 203 6.22 -34.70 22.78
C GLY A 203 7.28 -35.78 23.06
N GLY A 204 7.95 -35.70 24.20
CA GLY A 204 8.91 -36.69 24.65
C GLY A 204 8.22 -37.97 25.13
N ALA A 205 8.90 -39.13 24.99
CA ALA A 205 8.41 -40.39 25.48
C ALA A 205 8.40 -40.44 27.02
N ALA A 206 7.53 -41.25 27.60
CA ALA A 206 7.60 -41.56 29.03
C ALA A 206 8.87 -42.34 29.35
N GLY A 207 9.32 -42.34 30.61
CA GLY A 207 10.37 -43.19 31.12
C GLY A 207 9.98 -44.67 31.09
N THR A 208 10.95 -45.54 31.30
CA THR A 208 10.78 -46.99 31.25
C THR A 208 11.19 -47.64 32.57
N GLY A 209 10.85 -48.96 32.77
CA GLY A 209 11.29 -49.81 33.86
C GLY A 209 10.36 -49.81 35.07
N GLY A 210 9.66 -48.78 35.36
CA GLY A 210 8.64 -48.65 36.42
C GLY A 210 7.23 -48.66 35.86
N THR A 211 6.30 -48.10 36.64
CA THR A 211 4.89 -47.91 36.24
C THR A 211 4.59 -46.44 36.03
N GLY A 212 3.48 -46.13 35.38
CA GLY A 212 3.03 -44.73 35.18
C GLY A 212 3.93 -43.95 34.18
N GLY A 213 3.92 -42.65 34.25
CA GLY A 213 4.48 -41.75 33.27
C GLY A 213 3.60 -41.64 32.03
N VAL A 214 3.59 -40.50 31.40
CA VAL A 214 2.84 -40.26 30.16
C VAL A 214 3.74 -39.65 29.10
N VAL A 215 3.38 -39.85 27.85
CA VAL A 215 4.04 -39.18 26.73
C VAL A 215 3.74 -37.67 26.80
N GLY A 216 4.73 -36.85 26.57
CA GLY A 216 4.58 -35.40 26.52
C GLY A 216 3.63 -34.93 25.39
N ALA A 217 2.97 -33.82 25.58
CA ALA A 217 2.12 -33.24 24.55
C ALA A 217 2.96 -32.76 23.35
N ALA A 218 2.44 -32.88 22.16
CA ALA A 218 3.05 -32.25 21.00
C ALA A 218 2.94 -30.72 21.11
N GLY A 219 3.97 -30.03 20.63
CA GLY A 219 3.95 -28.59 20.47
C GLY A 219 2.97 -28.14 19.39
N LYS A 220 2.54 -26.90 19.46
CA LYS A 220 1.68 -26.30 18.42
C LYS A 220 2.54 -25.82 17.25
N ALA A 221 1.97 -25.82 16.05
CA ALA A 221 2.58 -25.12 14.93
C ALA A 221 2.64 -23.61 15.21
N GLY A 222 3.55 -22.92 14.56
CA GLY A 222 3.72 -21.47 14.67
C GLY A 222 2.61 -20.68 13.98
N ILE A 223 2.91 -19.42 13.68
CA ILE A 223 2.03 -18.49 12.96
C ILE A 223 2.57 -18.35 11.53
N GLY A 224 1.71 -18.46 10.51
CA GLY A 224 2.08 -18.17 9.13
C GLY A 224 2.46 -16.70 8.95
N GLY A 225 3.44 -16.42 8.11
CA GLY A 225 3.82 -15.06 7.77
C GLY A 225 2.71 -14.32 7.03
N THR A 226 2.62 -13.01 7.19
CA THR A 226 1.69 -12.18 6.42
C THR A 226 2.11 -12.08 4.96
N GLY A 227 1.16 -11.99 4.04
CA GLY A 227 1.46 -11.66 2.64
C GLY A 227 1.98 -10.23 2.50
N GLY A 228 2.85 -10.00 1.54
CA GLY A 228 3.35 -8.67 1.21
C GLY A 228 2.29 -7.79 0.55
N GLN A 229 2.41 -6.48 0.68
CA GLN A 229 1.54 -5.53 0.00
C GLN A 229 1.80 -5.50 -1.50
N GLY A 230 0.78 -5.35 -2.32
CA GLY A 230 0.93 -5.11 -3.74
C GLY A 230 1.53 -3.71 -4.03
N GLY A 231 2.32 -3.60 -5.08
CA GLY A 231 2.89 -2.34 -5.53
C GLY A 231 1.83 -1.40 -6.13
N ALA A 232 2.06 -0.10 -6.02
CA ALA A 232 1.19 0.89 -6.66
C ALA A 232 1.33 0.84 -8.19
N GLY A 233 0.28 1.17 -8.92
CA GLY A 233 0.36 1.37 -10.37
C GLY A 233 1.09 2.66 -10.73
N GLY A 234 1.78 2.70 -11.86
CA GLY A 234 2.45 3.88 -12.40
C GLY A 234 1.46 4.90 -12.96
N ALA A 235 1.87 6.17 -13.03
CA ALA A 235 1.03 7.21 -13.59
C ALA A 235 0.98 7.15 -15.14
N GLY A 236 -0.17 7.50 -15.71
CA GLY A 236 -0.32 7.72 -17.15
C GLY A 236 0.19 9.09 -17.58
N SER A 237 0.66 9.22 -18.81
CA SER A 237 1.13 10.49 -19.36
C SER A 237 -0.01 11.45 -19.66
N ALA A 238 0.33 12.75 -19.69
CA ALA A 238 -0.61 13.77 -20.15
C ALA A 238 -0.92 13.62 -21.64
N GLY A 239 -2.12 14.03 -22.02
CA GLY A 239 -2.50 14.20 -23.42
C GLY A 239 -1.73 15.36 -24.07
N THR A 240 -1.47 15.27 -25.36
CA THR A 240 -0.77 16.33 -26.11
C THR A 240 -1.63 17.57 -26.27
N ASP A 241 -1.04 18.75 -26.11
CA ASP A 241 -1.72 19.98 -26.41
C ASP A 241 -2.00 20.08 -27.93
N ALA A 242 -3.13 20.68 -28.31
CA ALA A 242 -3.45 20.91 -29.70
C ALA A 242 -2.57 21.99 -30.26
N THR A 243 -1.83 21.68 -31.34
CA THR A 243 -1.02 22.63 -32.06
C THR A 243 -1.79 23.29 -33.22
N ALA A 244 -2.83 22.62 -33.72
CA ALA A 244 -3.66 23.17 -34.79
C ALA A 244 -4.75 24.08 -34.24
N THR A 245 -5.03 25.14 -35.00
CA THR A 245 -6.06 26.15 -34.65
C THR A 245 -7.44 25.51 -34.49
N GLY A 246 -8.09 25.77 -33.39
CA GLY A 246 -9.43 25.24 -33.08
C GLY A 246 -9.48 23.71 -32.82
N ALA A 247 -8.34 23.02 -32.81
CA ALA A 247 -8.30 21.58 -32.59
C ALA A 247 -8.51 21.23 -31.10
N THR A 248 -9.06 20.05 -30.85
CA THR A 248 -9.22 19.52 -29.49
C THR A 248 -7.88 19.02 -28.95
N GLY A 249 -7.60 19.27 -27.68
CA GLY A 249 -6.44 18.71 -27.01
C GLY A 249 -6.51 17.18 -26.92
N GLY A 250 -5.36 16.51 -26.85
CA GLY A 250 -5.25 15.08 -26.71
C GLY A 250 -5.79 14.58 -25.36
N THR A 251 -6.31 13.36 -25.34
CA THR A 251 -6.73 12.74 -24.08
C THR A 251 -5.53 12.34 -23.24
N GLY A 252 -5.61 12.48 -21.91
CA GLY A 252 -4.62 11.92 -20.99
C GLY A 252 -4.70 10.39 -20.98
N PHE A 253 -3.58 9.73 -20.71
CA PHE A 253 -3.50 8.28 -20.64
C PHE A 253 -3.89 7.79 -19.24
N SER A 254 -4.40 6.57 -19.16
CA SER A 254 -4.77 5.99 -17.88
C SER A 254 -3.55 5.63 -17.03
N GLY A 255 -3.72 5.63 -15.71
CA GLY A 255 -2.75 5.05 -14.77
C GLY A 255 -2.80 3.53 -14.83
N GLY A 256 -1.68 2.88 -14.46
CA GLY A 256 -1.57 1.45 -14.30
C GLY A 256 -2.35 0.93 -13.10
N ALA A 257 -2.77 -0.32 -13.13
CA ALA A 257 -3.44 -0.95 -11.98
C ALA A 257 -2.48 -1.17 -10.81
N GLY A 258 -2.99 -1.17 -9.59
CA GLY A 258 -2.25 -1.60 -8.41
C GLY A 258 -2.03 -3.11 -8.44
N GLY A 259 -0.89 -3.58 -7.95
CA GLY A 259 -0.57 -4.99 -7.83
C GLY A 259 -1.42 -5.68 -6.76
N ALA A 260 -1.69 -6.97 -6.92
CA ALA A 260 -2.38 -7.76 -5.92
C ALA A 260 -1.55 -7.92 -4.63
N GLY A 261 -2.19 -8.01 -3.48
CA GLY A 261 -1.54 -8.40 -2.22
C GLY A 261 -1.11 -9.85 -2.25
N GLY A 262 0.01 -10.19 -1.62
CA GLY A 262 0.49 -11.56 -1.50
C GLY A 262 -0.36 -12.41 -0.57
N ALA A 263 -0.43 -13.72 -0.79
CA ALA A 263 -1.13 -14.63 0.10
C ALA A 263 -0.42 -14.76 1.46
N GLY A 264 -1.17 -14.97 2.51
CA GLY A 264 -0.63 -15.32 3.83
C GLY A 264 0.00 -16.70 3.86
N GLY A 265 1.00 -16.91 4.72
CA GLY A 265 1.69 -18.19 4.88
C GLY A 265 0.81 -19.26 5.52
N ASN A 266 1.00 -20.50 5.11
CA ASN A 266 0.28 -21.64 5.64
C ASN A 266 0.82 -22.08 7.00
N THR A 267 0.00 -22.79 7.77
CA THR A 267 0.42 -23.34 9.05
C THR A 267 -0.06 -24.77 9.21
N GLY A 268 0.40 -25.46 10.26
CA GLY A 268 -0.04 -26.80 10.62
C GLY A 268 -1.06 -26.81 11.76
N VAL A 269 -1.36 -28.01 12.25
CA VAL A 269 -2.35 -28.23 13.31
C VAL A 269 -2.01 -27.40 14.56
N GLY A 270 -3.02 -26.69 15.09
CA GLY A 270 -2.89 -25.85 16.28
C GLY A 270 -2.17 -24.53 16.08
N GLY A 271 -1.72 -24.21 14.86
CA GLY A 271 -1.12 -22.94 14.50
C GLY A 271 -2.14 -21.93 13.96
N THR A 272 -1.69 -20.70 13.72
CA THR A 272 -2.51 -19.62 13.17
C THR A 272 -2.09 -19.30 11.74
N ASN A 273 -3.03 -19.25 10.81
CA ASN A 273 -2.75 -18.91 9.42
C ASN A 273 -2.27 -17.47 9.30
N GLY A 274 -1.36 -17.24 8.33
CA GLY A 274 -0.96 -15.89 7.97
C GLY A 274 -2.09 -15.14 7.27
N SER A 275 -2.20 -13.83 7.52
CA SER A 275 -3.14 -12.96 6.80
C SER A 275 -2.63 -12.63 5.40
N GLY A 276 -3.53 -12.45 4.45
CA GLY A 276 -3.19 -11.92 3.13
C GLY A 276 -2.69 -10.48 3.19
N GLY A 277 -1.83 -10.11 2.26
CA GLY A 277 -1.36 -8.74 2.10
C GLY A 277 -2.40 -7.83 1.45
N GLN A 278 -2.32 -6.53 1.70
CA GLN A 278 -3.19 -5.53 1.07
C GLN A 278 -2.86 -5.39 -0.41
N GLY A 279 -3.86 -5.16 -1.26
CA GLY A 279 -3.68 -4.78 -2.65
C GLY A 279 -3.04 -3.39 -2.78
N GLY A 280 -2.25 -3.19 -3.82
CA GLY A 280 -1.63 -1.91 -4.15
C GLY A 280 -2.67 -0.90 -4.66
N THR A 281 -2.37 0.40 -4.53
CA THR A 281 -3.21 1.46 -5.07
C THR A 281 -3.05 1.57 -6.58
N GLY A 282 -4.11 1.95 -7.31
CA GLY A 282 -4.03 2.27 -8.73
C GLY A 282 -3.22 3.54 -8.99
N GLY A 283 -2.59 3.62 -10.16
CA GLY A 283 -1.86 4.79 -10.62
C GLY A 283 -2.78 5.96 -11.00
N ALA A 284 -2.25 7.18 -10.99
CA ALA A 284 -2.98 8.36 -11.43
C ALA A 284 -3.15 8.39 -12.94
N GLY A 285 -4.29 8.84 -13.44
CA GLY A 285 -4.49 9.16 -14.84
C GLY A 285 -3.78 10.46 -15.23
N GLY A 286 -3.28 10.53 -16.47
CA GLY A 286 -2.66 11.71 -17.01
C GLY A 286 -3.66 12.85 -17.29
N ALA A 287 -3.21 14.11 -17.22
CA ALA A 287 -4.06 15.25 -17.55
C ALA A 287 -4.42 15.27 -19.04
N GLY A 288 -5.57 15.82 -19.41
CA GLY A 288 -5.92 16.09 -20.81
C GLY A 288 -5.09 17.26 -21.35
N GLY A 289 -4.75 17.21 -22.64
CA GLY A 289 -4.03 18.30 -23.35
C GLY A 289 -4.92 19.54 -23.53
N ALA A 290 -4.30 20.72 -23.66
CA ALA A 290 -5.02 21.95 -23.91
C ALA A 290 -5.59 21.99 -25.34
N GLY A 291 -6.75 22.62 -25.51
CA GLY A 291 -7.33 22.90 -26.84
C GLY A 291 -6.56 23.99 -27.58
N GLY A 292 -6.53 23.90 -28.91
CA GLY A 292 -5.89 24.86 -29.77
C GLY A 292 -6.62 26.20 -29.79
N VAL A 293 -5.90 27.30 -29.94
CA VAL A 293 -6.48 28.64 -30.07
C VAL A 293 -7.32 28.74 -31.34
N GLY A 294 -8.39 29.52 -31.29
CA GLY A 294 -9.20 29.86 -32.48
C GLY A 294 -8.43 30.74 -33.44
N ALA A 295 -8.67 30.57 -34.74
CA ALA A 295 -8.03 31.42 -35.78
C ALA A 295 -8.51 32.85 -35.67
N ASP A 296 -7.61 33.80 -35.74
CA ASP A 296 -7.93 35.19 -35.99
C ASP A 296 -8.50 35.34 -37.41
N ASN A 297 -9.55 36.13 -37.54
CA ASN A 297 -10.18 36.37 -38.84
C ASN A 297 -10.18 37.85 -39.17
N PRO A 298 -9.24 38.30 -40.00
CA PRO A 298 -9.12 39.72 -40.34
C PRO A 298 -10.31 40.30 -41.09
N THR A 299 -11.17 39.50 -41.68
CA THR A 299 -12.29 39.92 -42.51
C THR A 299 -13.67 39.39 -42.00
N GLY A 300 -13.72 38.78 -40.82
CA GLY A 300 -14.92 38.18 -40.31
C GLY A 300 -14.86 37.88 -38.79
N ILE A 301 -15.78 37.05 -38.35
CA ILE A 301 -15.83 36.60 -36.96
C ILE A 301 -14.63 35.74 -36.67
N GLY A 302 -13.94 35.94 -35.54
CA GLY A 302 -12.83 35.10 -35.08
C GLY A 302 -13.26 33.63 -34.90
N GLY A 303 -12.34 32.70 -35.14
CA GLY A 303 -12.58 31.26 -34.95
C GLY A 303 -12.76 30.91 -33.49
N ALA A 304 -13.59 29.90 -33.21
CA ALA A 304 -13.71 29.34 -31.86
C ALA A 304 -12.43 28.62 -31.44
N GLY A 305 -12.09 28.70 -30.16
CA GLY A 305 -11.02 27.89 -29.57
C GLY A 305 -11.44 26.40 -29.49
N GLY A 306 -10.45 25.49 -29.62
CA GLY A 306 -10.65 24.06 -29.48
C GLY A 306 -10.98 23.65 -28.04
N ALA A 307 -11.69 22.55 -27.89
CA ALA A 307 -11.96 21.98 -26.59
C ALA A 307 -10.67 21.42 -25.96
N GLY A 308 -10.57 21.44 -24.63
CA GLY A 308 -9.54 20.70 -23.91
C GLY A 308 -9.76 19.19 -24.01
N GLY A 309 -8.68 18.40 -24.00
CA GLY A 309 -8.74 16.96 -23.97
C GLY A 309 -9.27 16.41 -22.63
N THR A 310 -9.84 15.23 -22.65
CA THR A 310 -10.29 14.56 -21.42
C THR A 310 -9.10 14.09 -20.60
N GLY A 311 -9.21 14.09 -19.26
CA GLY A 311 -8.23 13.47 -18.36
C GLY A 311 -8.24 11.96 -18.50
N GLY A 312 -7.09 11.33 -18.33
CA GLY A 312 -6.94 9.89 -18.31
C GLY A 312 -7.63 9.27 -17.09
N ALA A 313 -8.13 8.03 -17.24
CA ALA A 313 -8.73 7.31 -16.13
C ALA A 313 -7.68 6.93 -15.08
N ALA A 314 -8.10 6.81 -13.82
CA ALA A 314 -7.28 6.25 -12.76
C ALA A 314 -7.10 4.75 -12.97
N GLY A 315 -5.96 4.21 -12.54
CA GLY A 315 -5.75 2.78 -12.45
C GLY A 315 -6.63 2.16 -11.36
N ALA A 316 -7.05 0.92 -11.55
CA ALA A 316 -7.80 0.17 -10.54
C ALA A 316 -6.91 -0.20 -9.34
N GLY A 317 -7.48 -0.33 -8.16
CA GLY A 317 -6.78 -0.89 -7.01
C GLY A 317 -6.54 -2.39 -7.17
N GLY A 318 -5.45 -2.90 -6.62
CA GLY A 318 -5.10 -4.31 -6.64
C GLY A 318 -5.98 -5.13 -5.70
N ALA A 319 -6.19 -6.39 -6.02
CA ALA A 319 -6.92 -7.31 -5.16
C ALA A 319 -6.17 -7.59 -3.84
N GLY A 320 -6.89 -7.84 -2.76
CA GLY A 320 -6.30 -8.28 -1.50
C GLY A 320 -5.81 -9.73 -1.59
N GLY A 321 -4.75 -10.07 -0.88
CA GLY A 321 -4.17 -11.40 -0.84
C GLY A 321 -5.03 -12.39 -0.07
N ALA A 322 -4.99 -13.65 -0.44
CA ALA A 322 -5.72 -14.71 0.25
C ALA A 322 -5.11 -15.01 1.64
N VAL A 323 -5.93 -15.53 2.55
CA VAL A 323 -5.46 -16.04 3.84
C VAL A 323 -4.73 -17.38 3.64
N GLY A 324 -3.72 -17.68 4.48
CA GLY A 324 -3.04 -18.97 4.49
C GLY A 324 -3.97 -20.12 4.88
N THR A 325 -3.52 -21.35 4.75
CA THR A 325 -4.29 -22.57 5.00
C THR A 325 -3.66 -23.47 6.06
N GLY A 326 -4.40 -24.49 6.54
CA GLY A 326 -3.92 -25.55 7.42
C GLY A 326 -4.18 -25.34 8.91
N GLY A 327 -4.30 -24.14 9.38
CA GLY A 327 -4.58 -23.79 10.80
C GLY A 327 -5.88 -23.02 10.94
N THR A 328 -5.93 -22.16 11.95
CA THR A 328 -7.09 -21.28 12.23
C THR A 328 -6.67 -19.80 12.12
N GLY A 329 -7.64 -18.90 12.07
CA GLY A 329 -7.37 -17.46 12.02
C GLY A 329 -6.79 -16.98 10.69
N GLY A 330 -6.15 -15.83 10.73
CA GLY A 330 -5.77 -15.08 9.51
C GLY A 330 -6.97 -14.40 8.88
N VAL A 331 -6.71 -13.38 8.08
CA VAL A 331 -7.76 -12.65 7.33
C VAL A 331 -7.31 -12.46 5.88
N VAL A 332 -8.27 -12.32 4.99
CA VAL A 332 -7.99 -11.89 3.60
C VAL A 332 -7.52 -10.44 3.64
N GLY A 333 -6.54 -10.13 2.80
CA GLY A 333 -6.04 -8.76 2.67
C GLY A 333 -7.11 -7.83 2.07
N ASP A 334 -7.01 -6.54 2.41
CA ASP A 334 -7.92 -5.53 1.85
C ASP A 334 -7.61 -5.27 0.36
N VAL A 335 -8.63 -4.93 -0.38
CA VAL A 335 -8.48 -4.45 -1.76
C VAL A 335 -7.84 -3.06 -1.74
N GLY A 336 -6.89 -2.82 -2.62
CA GLY A 336 -6.29 -1.51 -2.80
C GLY A 336 -7.29 -0.50 -3.37
N ASN A 337 -7.09 0.78 -3.07
CA ASN A 337 -7.94 1.83 -3.63
C ASN A 337 -7.58 2.07 -5.10
N ALA A 338 -8.55 2.48 -5.90
CA ALA A 338 -8.27 3.02 -7.22
C ALA A 338 -7.47 4.33 -7.09
N GLY A 339 -6.72 4.70 -8.14
CA GLY A 339 -5.95 5.93 -8.18
C GLY A 339 -6.81 7.19 -8.33
N ILE A 340 -6.17 8.28 -8.76
CA ILE A 340 -6.80 9.57 -9.00
C ILE A 340 -6.98 9.75 -10.51
N GLY A 341 -8.18 10.10 -10.98
CA GLY A 341 -8.43 10.45 -12.39
C GLY A 341 -7.66 11.71 -12.78
N GLY A 342 -7.13 11.74 -14.00
CA GLY A 342 -6.43 12.90 -14.54
C GLY A 342 -7.36 14.10 -14.68
N THR A 343 -6.83 15.32 -14.57
CA THR A 343 -7.62 16.53 -14.79
C THR A 343 -7.95 16.71 -16.27
N GLY A 344 -9.09 17.27 -16.61
CA GLY A 344 -9.43 17.67 -17.97
C GLY A 344 -8.50 18.82 -18.45
N GLY A 345 -8.19 18.83 -19.75
CA GLY A 345 -7.40 19.87 -20.38
C GLY A 345 -8.15 21.21 -20.44
N LYS A 346 -7.41 22.31 -20.46
CA LYS A 346 -7.99 23.65 -20.62
C LYS A 346 -8.54 23.84 -22.04
N GLY A 347 -9.68 24.51 -22.23
CA GLY A 347 -10.19 24.95 -23.52
C GLY A 347 -9.28 26.03 -24.15
N GLY A 348 -9.11 26.01 -25.47
CA GLY A 348 -8.38 27.01 -26.22
C GLY A 348 -9.08 28.37 -26.21
N ALA A 349 -8.31 29.45 -26.31
CA ALA A 349 -8.87 30.80 -26.47
C ALA A 349 -9.57 30.96 -27.81
N GLY A 350 -10.59 31.78 -27.91
CA GLY A 350 -11.20 32.20 -29.18
C GLY A 350 -10.28 33.16 -29.97
N GLY A 351 -10.30 33.09 -31.26
CA GLY A 351 -9.56 34.01 -32.16
C GLY A 351 -10.16 35.41 -32.20
N ALA A 352 -9.36 36.38 -32.56
CA ALA A 352 -9.83 37.77 -32.70
C ALA A 352 -10.75 37.95 -33.94
N GLY A 353 -11.75 38.81 -33.82
CA GLY A 353 -12.57 39.25 -34.94
C GLY A 353 -11.86 40.34 -35.79
N GLY A 354 -12.17 40.36 -37.08
CA GLY A 354 -11.63 41.33 -38.01
C GLY A 354 -12.13 42.75 -37.75
N ALA A 355 -11.33 43.74 -38.13
CA ALA A 355 -11.73 45.14 -38.09
C ALA A 355 -12.85 45.41 -39.13
N GLY A 356 -13.70 46.35 -38.81
CA GLY A 356 -14.68 46.89 -39.76
C GLY A 356 -13.95 47.68 -40.86
N ALA A 357 -14.47 47.62 -42.09
CA ALA A 357 -13.89 48.35 -43.22
C ALA A 357 -14.02 49.87 -43.02
N ASP A 358 -12.97 50.61 -43.35
CA ASP A 358 -13.02 52.06 -43.38
C ASP A 358 -13.99 52.54 -44.47
N ALA A 359 -14.71 53.61 -44.20
CA ALA A 359 -15.57 54.20 -45.20
C ALA A 359 -14.78 54.86 -46.29
N THR A 360 -14.99 54.46 -47.57
CA THR A 360 -14.34 55.06 -48.77
C THR A 360 -15.17 56.17 -49.35
N ALA A 361 -16.48 56.19 -49.10
CA ALA A 361 -17.35 57.23 -49.59
C ALA A 361 -17.42 58.42 -48.61
N THR A 362 -17.49 59.63 -49.17
CA THR A 362 -17.55 60.90 -48.46
C THR A 362 -18.76 60.89 -47.49
N GLY A 363 -18.54 61.19 -46.23
CA GLY A 363 -19.57 61.27 -45.21
C GLY A 363 -20.19 59.90 -44.80
N ALA A 364 -19.70 58.80 -45.36
CA ALA A 364 -20.22 57.49 -45.05
C ALA A 364 -19.75 56.99 -43.66
N THR A 365 -20.56 56.14 -43.04
CA THR A 365 -20.24 55.51 -41.78
C THR A 365 -19.23 54.36 -42.00
N GLY A 366 -18.20 54.26 -41.12
CA GLY A 366 -17.29 53.13 -41.11
C GLY A 366 -18.00 51.83 -40.83
N GLY A 367 -17.49 50.74 -41.32
CA GLY A 367 -18.01 49.39 -41.08
C GLY A 367 -17.90 48.95 -39.62
N THR A 368 -18.81 48.12 -39.18
CA THR A 368 -18.77 47.51 -37.84
C THR A 368 -17.63 46.47 -37.75
N GLY A 369 -16.90 46.43 -36.63
CA GLY A 369 -15.96 45.38 -36.34
C GLY A 369 -16.66 44.05 -36.15
N PHE A 370 -15.97 42.95 -36.46
CA PHE A 370 -16.51 41.61 -36.32
C PHE A 370 -16.31 41.10 -34.88
N ALA A 371 -17.18 40.16 -34.46
CA ALA A 371 -17.09 39.55 -33.11
C ALA A 371 -15.86 38.67 -32.98
N GLY A 372 -15.30 38.58 -31.77
CA GLY A 372 -14.31 37.59 -31.42
C GLY A 372 -14.92 36.21 -31.35
N GLY A 373 -14.13 35.17 -31.60
CA GLY A 373 -14.54 33.77 -31.45
C GLY A 373 -14.80 33.35 -30.02
N ALA A 374 -15.66 32.39 -29.81
CA ALA A 374 -15.89 31.83 -28.50
C ALA A 374 -14.68 31.05 -27.99
N GLY A 375 -14.44 31.03 -26.67
CA GLY A 375 -13.44 30.15 -26.07
C GLY A 375 -13.92 28.69 -26.12
N GLY A 376 -12.95 27.77 -26.26
CA GLY A 376 -13.23 26.34 -26.25
C GLY A 376 -13.67 25.84 -24.88
N ALA A 377 -14.47 24.79 -24.84
CA ALA A 377 -14.86 24.12 -23.59
C ALA A 377 -13.66 23.46 -22.90
N GLY A 378 -13.64 23.41 -21.60
CA GLY A 378 -12.68 22.61 -20.82
C GLY A 378 -12.97 21.11 -21.00
N GLY A 379 -11.93 20.27 -20.97
CA GLY A 379 -12.07 18.83 -21.06
C GLY A 379 -12.66 18.22 -19.78
N GLN A 380 -13.30 17.07 -19.92
CA GLN A 380 -13.81 16.33 -18.78
C GLN A 380 -12.67 15.75 -17.94
N GLY A 381 -12.81 15.65 -16.63
CA GLY A 381 -11.89 14.96 -15.73
C GLY A 381 -11.93 13.44 -15.95
N GLY A 382 -10.83 12.76 -15.69
CA GLY A 382 -10.71 11.30 -15.79
C GLY A 382 -11.55 10.58 -14.75
N SER A 383 -12.09 9.45 -15.14
CA SER A 383 -12.85 8.56 -14.27
C SER A 383 -11.95 7.84 -13.27
N SER A 384 -12.53 7.41 -12.13
CA SER A 384 -11.83 6.61 -11.13
C SER A 384 -12.71 5.40 -10.76
N GLY A 385 -12.15 4.45 -9.99
CA GLY A 385 -12.87 3.30 -9.47
C GLY A 385 -13.19 3.43 -7.99
N ALA A 386 -13.62 2.33 -7.38
CA ALA A 386 -13.94 2.25 -5.96
C ALA A 386 -12.75 2.69 -5.09
N GLY A 387 -13.01 3.53 -4.09
CA GLY A 387 -11.97 4.08 -3.21
C GLY A 387 -11.06 5.13 -3.85
N GLY A 388 -11.16 5.38 -5.17
CA GLY A 388 -10.37 6.40 -5.86
C GLY A 388 -11.04 7.76 -5.93
N THR A 389 -10.32 8.76 -6.42
CA THR A 389 -10.78 10.13 -6.57
C THR A 389 -10.97 10.47 -8.04
N ASN A 390 -12.12 11.02 -8.40
CA ASN A 390 -12.37 11.47 -9.78
C ASN A 390 -11.49 12.68 -10.12
N GLY A 391 -11.06 12.73 -11.41
CA GLY A 391 -10.38 13.90 -11.94
C GLY A 391 -11.31 15.12 -12.04
N SER A 392 -10.75 16.30 -11.82
CA SER A 392 -11.49 17.56 -12.01
C SER A 392 -11.63 17.91 -13.48
N GLY A 393 -12.70 18.57 -13.87
CA GLY A 393 -12.87 19.12 -15.20
C GLY A 393 -11.87 20.26 -15.47
N GLY A 394 -11.45 20.41 -16.73
CA GLY A 394 -10.60 21.49 -17.19
C GLY A 394 -11.33 22.83 -17.27
N ALA A 395 -10.60 23.93 -17.13
CA ALA A 395 -11.19 25.28 -17.30
C ALA A 395 -11.58 25.53 -18.75
N GLY A 396 -12.64 26.28 -18.98
CA GLY A 396 -13.01 26.79 -20.29
C GLY A 396 -11.99 27.83 -20.79
N GLY A 397 -11.82 27.91 -22.10
CA GLY A 397 -10.99 28.91 -22.76
C GLY A 397 -11.59 30.32 -22.71
N THR A 398 -10.74 31.35 -22.79
CA THR A 398 -11.21 32.74 -22.87
C THR A 398 -11.83 33.02 -24.21
N GLY A 399 -12.83 33.92 -24.28
CA GLY A 399 -13.36 34.43 -25.55
C GLY A 399 -12.34 35.32 -26.28
N GLY A 400 -12.43 35.36 -27.61
CA GLY A 400 -11.59 36.17 -28.46
C GLY A 400 -11.97 37.65 -28.39
N GLN A 401 -11.05 38.54 -28.78
CA GLN A 401 -11.27 39.96 -28.82
C GLN A 401 -12.16 40.33 -30.01
N GLY A 402 -13.13 41.28 -29.86
CA GLY A 402 -13.88 41.87 -30.94
C GLY A 402 -13.00 42.80 -31.78
N GLY A 403 -13.21 42.81 -33.08
CA GLY A 403 -12.52 43.70 -34.03
C GLY A 403 -12.87 45.16 -33.84
N ALA A 404 -11.95 46.07 -34.12
CA ALA A 404 -12.21 47.52 -34.11
C ALA A 404 -13.25 47.93 -35.16
N GLY A 405 -14.01 48.96 -34.94
CA GLY A 405 -14.86 49.59 -35.94
C GLY A 405 -14.04 50.32 -36.96
N GLY A 406 -14.47 50.33 -38.23
CA GLY A 406 -13.81 51.08 -39.31
C GLY A 406 -13.97 52.61 -39.15
N ALA A 407 -13.02 53.36 -39.72
CA ALA A 407 -13.06 54.82 -39.70
C ALA A 407 -14.22 55.36 -40.57
N GLY A 408 -14.82 56.44 -40.16
CA GLY A 408 -15.82 57.19 -40.95
C GLY A 408 -15.16 57.91 -42.13
N GLY A 409 -15.86 58.05 -43.27
CA GLY A 409 -15.39 58.75 -44.46
C GLY A 409 -15.27 60.23 -44.19
N ALA A 410 -14.26 60.88 -44.87
CA ALA A 410 -14.11 62.32 -44.79
C ALA A 410 -15.33 63.04 -45.36
N GLY A 411 -15.66 64.22 -44.82
CA GLY A 411 -16.66 65.07 -45.37
C GLY A 411 -16.25 65.62 -46.71
N ALA A 412 -17.22 65.92 -47.61
CA ALA A 412 -16.96 66.51 -48.88
C ALA A 412 -16.48 67.98 -48.74
N ASP A 413 -15.38 68.32 -49.47
CA ASP A 413 -14.96 69.65 -49.55
C ASP A 413 -15.99 70.48 -50.37
N ASN A 414 -16.34 71.71 -49.90
CA ASN A 414 -17.25 72.61 -50.61
C ASN A 414 -16.59 73.95 -50.85
N PRO A 415 -16.06 74.14 -52.10
CA PRO A 415 -15.29 75.31 -52.42
C PRO A 415 -16.10 76.63 -52.42
N THR A 416 -17.45 76.54 -52.35
CA THR A 416 -18.34 77.70 -52.41
C THR A 416 -19.24 77.81 -51.14
N GLY A 417 -19.07 76.97 -50.16
CA GLY A 417 -19.94 76.97 -48.96
C GLY A 417 -19.33 76.23 -47.80
N ILE A 418 -20.18 75.77 -46.91
CA ILE A 418 -19.75 74.97 -45.71
C ILE A 418 -19.38 73.54 -46.16
N GLY A 419 -18.19 73.08 -45.81
CA GLY A 419 -17.80 71.70 -46.05
C GLY A 419 -18.71 70.70 -45.46
N GLY A 420 -18.80 69.52 -46.07
CA GLY A 420 -19.66 68.41 -45.55
C GLY A 420 -19.16 67.85 -44.21
N ALA A 421 -20.06 67.39 -43.41
CA ALA A 421 -19.69 66.66 -42.16
C ALA A 421 -18.95 65.36 -42.54
N GLY A 422 -17.94 64.99 -41.77
CA GLY A 422 -17.34 63.63 -41.81
C GLY A 422 -18.32 62.56 -41.32
N GLY A 423 -18.17 61.39 -41.89
CA GLY A 423 -18.97 60.22 -41.49
C GLY A 423 -18.63 59.74 -40.05
N THR A 424 -19.53 59.04 -39.42
CA THR A 424 -19.33 58.44 -38.09
C THR A 424 -18.41 57.24 -38.23
N GLY A 425 -17.56 56.96 -37.22
CA GLY A 425 -16.82 55.72 -37.12
C GLY A 425 -17.76 54.54 -36.87
N GLY A 426 -17.40 53.39 -37.35
CA GLY A 426 -18.11 52.15 -37.13
C GLY A 426 -18.04 51.68 -35.66
N THR A 427 -18.98 50.90 -35.25
CA THR A 427 -19.00 50.31 -33.91
C THR A 427 -18.00 49.18 -33.82
N GLY A 428 -17.35 49.00 -32.65
CA GLY A 428 -16.46 47.84 -32.38
C GLY A 428 -17.26 46.53 -32.33
N GLY A 429 -16.63 45.46 -32.70
CA GLY A 429 -17.19 44.11 -32.65
C GLY A 429 -17.42 43.64 -31.21
N ALA A 430 -18.36 42.75 -31.01
CA ALA A 430 -18.63 42.14 -29.70
C ALA A 430 -17.49 41.23 -29.25
N ALA A 431 -17.28 41.10 -27.95
CA ALA A 431 -16.36 40.13 -27.38
C ALA A 431 -16.87 38.71 -27.63
N GLY A 432 -15.95 37.76 -27.80
CA GLY A 432 -16.30 36.33 -27.78
C GLY A 432 -16.71 35.86 -26.36
N ALA A 433 -17.62 34.94 -26.31
CA ALA A 433 -18.00 34.32 -25.02
C ALA A 433 -16.89 33.42 -24.48
N GLY A 434 -16.76 33.30 -23.17
CA GLY A 434 -15.90 32.31 -22.54
C GLY A 434 -16.42 30.89 -22.75
N GLY A 435 -15.52 29.93 -22.82
CA GLY A 435 -15.88 28.52 -22.93
C GLY A 435 -16.43 27.94 -21.63
N ALA A 436 -17.26 26.93 -21.75
CA ALA A 436 -17.79 26.20 -20.58
C ALA A 436 -16.68 25.44 -19.84
N GLY A 437 -16.80 25.29 -18.54
CA GLY A 437 -15.94 24.42 -17.76
C GLY A 437 -16.23 22.94 -18.03
N GLY A 438 -15.21 22.09 -17.95
CA GLY A 438 -15.34 20.64 -18.13
C GLY A 438 -16.04 19.98 -16.94
N ALA A 439 -16.72 18.87 -17.20
CA ALA A 439 -17.35 18.06 -16.17
C ALA A 439 -16.30 17.30 -15.35
N ILE A 440 -16.67 16.87 -14.13
CA ILE A 440 -15.86 15.96 -13.31
C ILE A 440 -15.89 14.56 -13.90
N GLY A 441 -14.89 13.73 -13.56
CA GLY A 441 -14.87 12.30 -13.87
C GLY A 441 -15.97 11.53 -13.12
N THR A 442 -16.12 10.25 -13.42
CA THR A 442 -17.14 9.37 -12.86
C THR A 442 -16.54 8.18 -12.13
N GLY A 443 -17.35 7.45 -11.33
CA GLY A 443 -17.00 6.17 -10.72
C GLY A 443 -16.43 6.26 -9.29
N GLY A 444 -15.61 7.22 -8.98
CA GLY A 444 -15.05 7.46 -7.64
C GLY A 444 -15.75 8.60 -6.91
N THR A 445 -15.02 9.21 -5.98
CA THR A 445 -15.49 10.37 -5.19
C THR A 445 -14.67 11.62 -5.53
N GLY A 446 -15.11 12.78 -5.10
CA GLY A 446 -14.36 14.03 -5.28
C GLY A 446 -14.28 14.51 -6.72
N GLY A 447 -13.26 15.32 -7.03
CA GLY A 447 -13.17 16.10 -8.26
C GLY A 447 -14.01 17.38 -8.19
N ALA A 448 -13.75 18.30 -9.10
CA ALA A 448 -14.49 19.56 -9.23
C ALA A 448 -14.84 19.82 -10.68
N VAL A 449 -15.95 20.49 -10.93
CA VAL A 449 -16.28 20.99 -12.27
C VAL A 449 -15.27 22.10 -12.62
N GLY A 450 -14.80 22.10 -13.87
CA GLY A 450 -13.92 23.14 -14.38
C GLY A 450 -14.57 24.52 -14.36
N SER A 451 -13.77 25.57 -14.15
CA SER A 451 -14.27 26.94 -14.21
C SER A 451 -14.68 27.33 -15.61
N VAL A 452 -15.69 28.17 -15.74
CA VAL A 452 -16.07 28.81 -17.01
C VAL A 452 -14.95 29.79 -17.41
N GLY A 453 -14.61 29.85 -18.70
CA GLY A 453 -13.65 30.81 -19.22
C GLY A 453 -14.21 32.22 -19.19
N ASN A 454 -13.33 33.23 -19.13
CA ASN A 454 -13.75 34.62 -19.19
C ASN A 454 -14.20 35.00 -20.62
N ALA A 455 -15.13 35.92 -20.74
CA ALA A 455 -15.41 36.54 -22.03
C ALA A 455 -14.18 37.34 -22.54
N GLY A 456 -14.06 37.52 -23.83
CA GLY A 456 -13.03 38.35 -24.43
C GLY A 456 -13.22 39.85 -24.14
N ILE A 457 -12.51 40.69 -24.86
CA ILE A 457 -12.64 42.13 -24.76
C ILE A 457 -13.38 42.64 -26.00
N GLY A 458 -14.37 43.51 -25.88
CA GLY A 458 -15.04 44.15 -27.02
C GLY A 458 -14.10 45.02 -27.83
N GLY A 459 -14.33 45.06 -29.12
CA GLY A 459 -13.56 45.90 -30.02
C GLY A 459 -13.77 47.40 -29.75
N THR A 460 -12.78 48.21 -30.03
CA THR A 460 -12.89 49.67 -29.95
C THR A 460 -13.76 50.23 -31.08
N GLY A 461 -14.50 51.29 -30.86
CA GLY A 461 -15.21 52.01 -31.91
C GLY A 461 -14.21 52.66 -32.89
N GLY A 462 -14.60 52.75 -34.16
CA GLY A 462 -13.84 53.45 -35.20
C GLY A 462 -13.82 54.96 -34.98
N THR A 463 -12.79 55.60 -35.52
CA THR A 463 -12.70 57.07 -35.49
C THR A 463 -13.69 57.72 -36.45
N GLY A 464 -14.28 58.84 -36.08
CA GLY A 464 -15.09 59.66 -36.99
C GLY A 464 -14.24 60.25 -38.09
N GLY A 465 -14.81 60.37 -39.28
CA GLY A 465 -14.17 61.04 -40.43
C GLY A 465 -13.96 62.54 -40.19
N VAL A 466 -12.90 63.05 -40.70
CA VAL A 466 -12.68 64.51 -40.66
C VAL A 466 -13.73 65.25 -41.49
N GLY A 467 -14.15 66.44 -41.09
CA GLY A 467 -15.06 67.30 -41.83
C GLY A 467 -14.36 67.80 -43.10
N GLY A 468 -15.15 67.99 -44.18
CA GLY A 468 -14.64 68.60 -45.44
C GLY A 468 -14.27 70.07 -45.25
N ALA A 469 -13.32 70.53 -46.02
CA ALA A 469 -12.91 71.94 -46.04
C ALA A 469 -14.04 72.83 -46.59
N GLY A 470 -14.33 73.92 -45.87
CA GLY A 470 -15.22 74.98 -46.37
C GLY A 470 -14.55 75.84 -47.42
N GLY A 471 -15.38 76.47 -48.33
CA GLY A 471 -14.87 77.37 -49.34
C GLY A 471 -14.29 78.64 -48.72
N ALA A 472 -13.27 79.16 -49.32
CA ALA A 472 -12.74 80.51 -49.00
C ALA A 472 -13.84 81.55 -49.25
N GLY A 473 -14.11 82.36 -48.25
CA GLY A 473 -15.02 83.47 -48.44
C GLY A 473 -14.57 84.34 -49.67
N ALA A 474 -15.54 84.70 -50.53
CA ALA A 474 -15.25 85.63 -51.68
C ALA A 474 -14.59 86.88 -51.13
N ALA A 475 -13.40 87.18 -51.60
CA ALA A 475 -12.74 88.43 -51.30
C ALA A 475 -13.71 89.59 -51.75
N ALA A 476 -14.09 90.41 -50.78
CA ALA A 476 -14.88 91.58 -51.13
C ALA A 476 -14.18 92.39 -52.22
N ALA A 477 -14.86 92.53 -53.40
CA ALA A 477 -14.33 93.35 -54.46
C ALA A 477 -14.11 94.78 -53.94
N ALA A 478 -12.86 95.18 -53.96
CA ALA A 478 -12.51 96.58 -53.59
C ALA A 478 -13.34 97.51 -54.41
N GLY A 479 -14.26 98.18 -53.70
CA GLY A 479 -15.13 99.15 -54.34
C GLY A 479 -14.35 100.27 -55.05
N SER A 480 -14.60 100.37 -56.34
CA SER A 480 -14.10 101.52 -57.14
C SER A 480 -14.75 102.76 -56.54
N SER A 481 -13.96 103.60 -55.94
CA SER A 481 -14.36 104.96 -55.63
C SER A 481 -14.52 105.73 -56.94
N ALA A 482 -15.77 105.96 -57.33
CA ALA A 482 -16.06 106.90 -58.36
C ALA A 482 -15.99 108.31 -57.73
N THR A 483 -14.98 109.00 -58.11
CA THR A 483 -14.95 110.47 -57.90
C THR A 483 -15.83 111.11 -58.91
N GLY A 484 -16.67 111.91 -58.49
CA GLY A 484 -17.44 112.86 -59.26
C GLY A 484 -17.95 113.94 -58.40
#